data_bedfb791b54527ef79c6555c8cb5174d
#
_entry.id   bedfb791b54527ef79c6555c8cb5174d
#
_cell.length_a   1.000
_cell.length_b   1.000
_cell.length_c   1.000
_cell.angle_alpha   90.00
_cell.angle_beta   90.00
_cell.angle_gamma   90.00
#
_symmetry.space_group_name_H-M   'P 1'
#
loop_
_entity.id
_entity.type
_entity.pdbx_description
1 polymer ?
#
loop_
_entity_poly.entity_id
_entity_poly.type
_entity_poly.pdbx_seq_one_letter_code
_entity_poly.pdbx_strand_id
1 'polypeptide(L)'
;QTKIDNLVRHIDHVRNNCLLLGERLIGLKNPIGRMLIANGFIHDNSKFYGIEWEHLTDPSGDPALTKLAIHHHNVSNPHHPEYWGTIDQMPQLYLCEAVCDWAARASEFGTSLQHWIDVGAAEKFDYKINSEIYCKIMYFSGLLLDKPFKPL
;
A
#
# COMPACT_ATOMS: atom_id res chain seq x y z
N GLN A 1 -11.52 -17.02 10.82
CA GLN A 1 -11.12 -16.76 9.43
C GLN A 1 -9.72 -17.29 9.13
N THR A 2 -9.54 -17.88 7.97
CA THR A 2 -8.24 -18.37 7.50
C THR A 2 -7.37 -17.21 7.04
N LYS A 3 -6.04 -17.45 6.95
CA LYS A 3 -5.11 -16.47 6.34
C LYS A 3 -5.46 -16.17 4.89
N ILE A 4 -5.97 -17.16 4.15
CA ILE A 4 -6.39 -16.99 2.76
C ILE A 4 -7.61 -16.08 2.68
N ASP A 5 -8.62 -16.28 3.53
CA ASP A 5 -9.79 -15.40 3.57
C ASP A 5 -9.39 -13.95 3.86
N ASN A 6 -8.50 -13.76 4.81
CA ASN A 6 -7.99 -12.42 5.16
C ASN A 6 -7.21 -11.80 3.99
N LEU A 7 -6.41 -12.58 3.28
CA LEU A 7 -5.68 -12.13 2.10
C LEU A 7 -6.62 -11.68 0.99
N VAL A 8 -7.61 -12.50 0.64
CA VAL A 8 -8.57 -12.16 -0.41
C VAL A 8 -9.36 -10.91 -0.05
N ARG A 9 -9.82 -10.81 1.19
CA ARG A 9 -10.54 -9.63 1.68
C ARG A 9 -9.69 -8.37 1.61
N HIS A 10 -8.42 -8.46 2.02
CA HIS A 10 -7.50 -7.33 1.95
C HIS A 10 -7.29 -6.88 0.49
N ILE A 11 -7.05 -7.81 -0.42
CA ILE A 11 -6.84 -7.51 -1.83
C ILE A 11 -8.09 -6.83 -2.43
N ASP A 12 -9.28 -7.33 -2.11
CA ASP A 12 -10.53 -6.69 -2.55
C ASP A 12 -10.65 -5.27 -2.02
N HIS A 13 -10.27 -5.05 -0.76
CA HIS A 13 -10.30 -3.72 -0.16
C HIS A 13 -9.31 -2.76 -0.85
N VAL A 14 -8.09 -3.20 -1.09
CA VAL A 14 -7.09 -2.40 -1.82
C VAL A 14 -7.55 -2.11 -3.25
N ARG A 15 -8.11 -3.11 -3.93
CA ARG A 15 -8.68 -2.94 -5.27
C ARG A 15 -9.74 -1.84 -5.29
N ASN A 16 -10.66 -1.85 -4.34
CA ASN A 16 -11.72 -0.84 -4.23
C ASN A 16 -11.14 0.55 -3.95
N ASN A 17 -10.13 0.65 -3.09
CA ASN A 17 -9.43 1.91 -2.83
C ASN A 17 -8.72 2.43 -4.09
N CYS A 18 -8.03 1.56 -4.82
CA CYS A 18 -7.35 1.93 -6.06
C CYS A 18 -8.35 2.38 -7.15
N LEU A 19 -9.51 1.75 -7.22
CA LEU A 19 -10.57 2.16 -8.13
C LEU A 19 -11.08 3.56 -7.77
N LEU A 20 -11.38 3.79 -6.49
CA LEU A 20 -11.89 5.09 -6.01
C LEU A 20 -10.87 6.21 -6.21
N LEU A 21 -9.63 6.02 -5.75
CA LEU A 21 -8.57 7.02 -5.93
C LEU A 21 -8.25 7.22 -7.41
N GLY A 22 -8.18 6.14 -8.17
CA GLY A 22 -7.92 6.19 -9.60
C GLY A 22 -8.96 7.01 -10.37
N GLU A 23 -10.25 6.82 -10.07
CA GLU A 23 -11.34 7.59 -10.69
C GLU A 23 -11.25 9.08 -10.32
N ARG A 24 -10.92 9.40 -9.08
CA ARG A 24 -10.72 10.78 -8.64
C ARG A 24 -9.54 11.44 -9.35
N LEU A 25 -8.43 10.72 -9.51
CA LEU A 25 -7.27 11.20 -10.26
C LEU A 25 -7.60 11.42 -11.75
N ILE A 26 -8.39 10.53 -12.37
CA ILE A 26 -8.88 10.71 -13.74
C ILE A 26 -9.70 11.98 -13.85
N GLY A 27 -10.60 12.23 -12.89
CA GLY A 27 -11.40 13.45 -12.83
C GLY A 27 -10.54 14.71 -12.73
N LEU A 28 -9.36 14.63 -12.13
CA LEU A 28 -8.38 15.70 -12.06
C LEU A 28 -7.42 15.73 -13.27
N LYS A 29 -7.69 14.91 -14.28
CA LYS A 29 -6.87 14.77 -15.51
C LYS A 29 -5.44 14.29 -15.21
N ASN A 30 -5.26 13.54 -14.14
CA ASN A 30 -3.99 12.92 -13.81
C ASN A 30 -3.92 11.53 -14.47
N PRO A 31 -2.96 11.29 -15.39
CA PRO A 31 -2.90 10.05 -16.18
C PRO A 31 -2.58 8.80 -15.34
N ILE A 32 -2.02 8.96 -14.13
CA ILE A 32 -1.71 7.79 -13.28
C ILE A 32 -2.98 7.12 -12.74
N GLY A 33 -4.13 7.79 -12.74
CA GLY A 33 -5.37 7.22 -12.22
C GLY A 33 -5.79 5.93 -12.92
N ARG A 34 -5.69 5.90 -14.24
CA ARG A 34 -6.00 4.70 -15.02
C ARG A 34 -5.04 3.54 -14.70
N MET A 35 -3.77 3.85 -14.54
CA MET A 35 -2.74 2.85 -14.21
C MET A 35 -2.94 2.32 -12.79
N LEU A 36 -3.33 3.18 -11.86
CA LEU A 36 -3.63 2.80 -10.48
C LEU A 36 -4.79 1.79 -10.41
N ILE A 37 -5.84 2.01 -11.21
CA ILE A 37 -6.96 1.07 -11.30
C ILE A 37 -6.46 -0.31 -11.73
N ALA A 38 -5.64 -0.38 -12.77
CA ALA A 38 -5.06 -1.64 -13.24
C ALA A 38 -4.20 -2.31 -12.17
N ASN A 39 -3.36 -1.54 -11.47
CA ASN A 39 -2.53 -2.05 -10.38
C ASN A 39 -3.38 -2.62 -9.23
N GLY A 40 -4.54 -2.02 -8.95
CA GLY A 40 -5.45 -2.54 -7.94
C GLY A 40 -5.97 -3.94 -8.25
N PHE A 41 -6.16 -4.28 -9.54
CA PHE A 41 -6.60 -5.61 -9.96
C PHE A 41 -5.53 -6.68 -9.79
N ILE A 42 -4.25 -6.33 -9.83
CA ILE A 42 -3.14 -7.27 -9.69
C ILE A 42 -2.36 -7.08 -8.39
N HIS A 43 -2.85 -6.22 -7.50
CA HIS A 43 -2.21 -5.96 -6.21
C HIS A 43 -1.96 -7.26 -5.45
N ASP A 44 -0.73 -7.43 -4.97
CA ASP A 44 -0.32 -8.62 -4.20
C ASP A 44 -0.51 -9.96 -4.90
N ASN A 45 -0.61 -9.99 -6.23
CA ASN A 45 -0.80 -11.25 -6.94
C ASN A 45 0.35 -12.25 -6.71
N SER A 46 1.55 -11.77 -6.38
CA SER A 46 2.69 -12.63 -6.05
C SER A 46 2.44 -13.51 -4.81
N LYS A 47 1.49 -13.15 -3.97
CA LYS A 47 1.13 -13.95 -2.79
C LYS A 47 0.43 -15.27 -3.16
N PHE A 48 0.01 -15.43 -4.42
CA PHE A 48 -0.69 -16.64 -4.88
C PHE A 48 0.21 -17.67 -5.55
N TYR A 49 1.53 -17.48 -5.54
CA TYR A 49 2.47 -18.46 -6.10
C TYR A 49 3.83 -18.40 -5.39
N GLY A 50 4.62 -19.47 -5.55
CA GLY A 50 5.99 -19.55 -5.07
C GLY A 50 6.12 -19.40 -3.56
N ILE A 51 7.24 -18.83 -3.14
CA ILE A 51 7.61 -18.71 -1.73
C ILE A 51 6.57 -17.94 -0.90
N GLU A 52 5.92 -16.95 -1.48
CA GLU A 52 4.92 -16.16 -0.76
C GLU A 52 3.66 -16.99 -0.49
N TRP A 53 3.17 -17.72 -1.48
CA TRP A 53 2.03 -18.61 -1.28
C TRP A 53 2.33 -19.72 -0.25
N GLU A 54 3.50 -20.33 -0.37
CA GLU A 54 3.88 -21.43 0.49
C GLU A 54 4.11 -21.02 1.95
N HIS A 55 4.63 -19.81 2.19
CA HIS A 55 5.09 -19.41 3.53
C HIS A 55 4.38 -18.20 4.14
N LEU A 56 3.58 -17.45 3.40
CA LEU A 56 2.76 -16.36 3.95
C LEU A 56 1.33 -16.80 4.26
N THR A 57 0.81 -17.80 3.56
CA THR A 57 -0.57 -18.27 3.74
C THR A 57 -0.67 -19.55 4.58
N ASP A 58 0.44 -20.20 4.88
CA ASP A 58 0.47 -21.39 5.73
C ASP A 58 0.47 -21.01 7.22
N PRO A 59 -0.58 -21.38 7.99
CA PRO A 59 -0.64 -21.07 9.42
C PRO A 59 0.39 -21.81 10.28
N SER A 60 0.95 -22.92 9.78
CA SER A 60 1.95 -23.74 10.47
C SER A 60 3.38 -23.46 9.99
N GLY A 61 3.58 -22.41 9.18
CA GLY A 61 4.85 -22.15 8.50
C GLY A 61 6.03 -21.90 9.43
N ASP A 62 7.22 -22.28 8.94
CA ASP A 62 8.50 -22.00 9.59
C ASP A 62 8.74 -20.48 9.65
N PRO A 63 8.97 -19.87 10.83
CA PRO A 63 9.23 -18.43 10.96
C PRO A 63 10.37 -17.91 10.09
N ALA A 64 11.43 -18.69 9.88
CA ALA A 64 12.55 -18.29 9.02
C ALA A 64 12.13 -18.20 7.56
N LEU A 65 11.34 -19.15 7.06
CA LEU A 65 10.81 -19.14 5.69
C LEU A 65 9.76 -18.05 5.52
N THR A 66 8.94 -17.81 6.53
CA THR A 66 7.99 -16.67 6.52
C THR A 66 8.73 -15.34 6.38
N LYS A 67 9.83 -15.15 7.10
CA LYS A 67 10.65 -13.95 7.00
C LYS A 67 11.24 -13.77 5.60
N LEU A 68 11.71 -14.84 4.98
CA LEU A 68 12.19 -14.81 3.60
C LEU A 68 11.09 -14.46 2.61
N ALA A 69 9.89 -15.00 2.80
CA ALA A 69 8.74 -14.71 1.96
C ALA A 69 8.31 -13.24 2.08
N ILE A 70 8.33 -12.68 3.30
CA ILE A 70 8.05 -11.25 3.53
C ILE A 70 9.10 -10.39 2.81
N HIS A 71 10.38 -10.73 2.92
CA HIS A 71 11.44 -10.00 2.23
C HIS A 71 11.25 -10.06 0.70
N HIS A 72 10.98 -11.25 0.17
CA HIS A 72 10.68 -11.42 -1.26
C HIS A 72 9.51 -10.53 -1.69
N HIS A 73 8.43 -10.51 -0.92
CA HIS A 73 7.28 -9.68 -1.19
C HIS A 73 7.66 -8.19 -1.28
N ASN A 74 8.38 -7.70 -0.29
CA ASN A 74 8.75 -6.29 -0.18
C ASN A 74 9.67 -5.82 -1.31
N VAL A 75 10.61 -6.66 -1.75
CA VAL A 75 11.56 -6.28 -2.81
C VAL A 75 11.07 -6.60 -4.22
N SER A 76 9.96 -7.33 -4.35
CA SER A 76 9.40 -7.74 -5.65
C SER A 76 8.16 -6.96 -6.06
N ASN A 77 7.54 -6.23 -5.13
CA ASN A 77 6.31 -5.49 -5.39
C ASN A 77 6.57 -3.98 -5.34
N PRO A 78 6.38 -3.26 -6.47
CA PRO A 78 6.70 -1.83 -6.56
C PRO A 78 5.92 -0.90 -5.63
N HIS A 79 4.80 -1.36 -5.06
CA HIS A 79 4.06 -0.57 -4.07
C HIS A 79 4.69 -0.60 -2.67
N HIS A 80 5.78 -1.33 -2.50
CA HIS A 80 6.58 -1.30 -1.27
C HIS A 80 7.80 -0.40 -1.44
N PRO A 81 8.08 0.51 -0.50
CA PRO A 81 9.25 1.38 -0.58
C PRO A 81 10.58 0.64 -0.71
N GLU A 82 10.68 -0.56 -0.12
CA GLU A 82 11.89 -1.39 -0.18
C GLU A 82 12.27 -1.79 -1.61
N TYR A 83 11.30 -1.86 -2.53
CA TYR A 83 11.57 -2.13 -3.95
C TYR A 83 12.45 -1.04 -4.57
N TRP A 84 12.31 0.21 -4.12
CA TRP A 84 13.01 1.38 -4.66
C TRP A 84 14.24 1.78 -3.86
N GLY A 85 14.51 1.10 -2.74
CA GLY A 85 15.57 1.45 -1.80
C GLY A 85 15.12 2.49 -0.78
N THR A 86 14.57 3.62 -1.22
CA THR A 86 13.98 4.63 -0.34
C THR A 86 12.60 5.05 -0.85
N ILE A 87 11.75 5.52 0.05
CA ILE A 87 10.41 6.00 -0.33
C ILE A 87 10.48 7.24 -1.22
N ASP A 88 11.54 8.05 -1.10
CA ASP A 88 11.73 9.25 -1.93
C ASP A 88 11.92 8.91 -3.42
N GLN A 89 12.41 7.72 -3.74
CA GLN A 89 12.61 7.24 -5.10
C GLN A 89 11.34 6.62 -5.71
N MET A 90 10.32 6.45 -4.91
CA MET A 90 9.09 5.76 -5.31
C MET A 90 8.27 6.61 -6.27
N PRO A 91 7.94 6.12 -7.50
CA PRO A 91 7.07 6.85 -8.41
C PRO A 91 5.68 7.08 -7.80
N GLN A 92 5.04 8.18 -8.17
CA GLN A 92 3.73 8.56 -7.63
C GLN A 92 2.67 7.47 -7.81
N LEU A 93 2.68 6.76 -8.94
CA LEU A 93 1.76 5.66 -9.18
C LEU A 93 1.81 4.63 -8.04
N TYR A 94 3.01 4.20 -7.68
CA TYR A 94 3.19 3.16 -6.66
C TYR A 94 3.00 3.72 -5.25
N LEU A 95 3.28 4.99 -5.05
CA LEU A 95 2.96 5.67 -3.80
C LEU A 95 1.44 5.70 -3.57
N CYS A 96 0.65 5.95 -4.61
CA CYS A 96 -0.81 5.87 -4.55
C CYS A 96 -1.29 4.48 -4.15
N GLU A 97 -0.71 3.43 -4.75
CA GLU A 97 -1.04 2.05 -4.43
C GLU A 97 -0.68 1.72 -2.97
N ALA A 98 0.49 2.18 -2.50
CA ALA A 98 0.90 2.05 -1.09
C ALA A 98 -0.09 2.72 -0.15
N VAL A 99 -0.54 3.92 -0.45
CA VAL A 99 -1.54 4.64 0.36
C VAL A 99 -2.87 3.87 0.39
N CYS A 100 -3.30 3.31 -0.73
CA CYS A 100 -4.51 2.49 -0.80
C CYS A 100 -4.37 1.23 0.07
N ASP A 101 -3.21 0.60 0.06
CA ASP A 101 -2.88 -0.56 0.89
C ASP A 101 -2.90 -0.19 2.39
N TRP A 102 -2.22 0.88 2.77
CA TRP A 102 -2.19 1.35 4.17
C TRP A 102 -3.60 1.71 4.67
N ALA A 103 -4.39 2.37 3.85
CA ALA A 103 -5.78 2.71 4.20
C ALA A 103 -6.62 1.46 4.41
N ALA A 104 -6.46 0.44 3.58
CA ALA A 104 -7.14 -0.84 3.73
C ALA A 104 -6.76 -1.51 5.05
N ARG A 105 -5.47 -1.60 5.34
CA ARG A 105 -4.98 -2.20 6.60
C ARG A 105 -5.48 -1.45 7.83
N ALA A 106 -5.42 -0.12 7.82
CA ALA A 106 -5.91 0.68 8.94
C ALA A 106 -7.41 0.41 9.20
N SER A 107 -8.22 0.34 8.15
CA SER A 107 -9.64 0.03 8.25
C SER A 107 -9.88 -1.39 8.77
N GLU A 108 -9.13 -2.39 8.27
CA GLU A 108 -9.26 -3.80 8.67
C GLU A 108 -8.93 -4.02 10.13
N PHE A 109 -7.92 -3.32 10.66
CA PHE A 109 -7.48 -3.46 12.05
C PHE A 109 -8.07 -2.42 13.00
N GLY A 110 -8.90 -1.50 12.50
CA GLY A 110 -9.49 -0.44 13.34
C GLY A 110 -8.44 0.54 13.88
N THR A 111 -7.35 0.76 13.14
CA THR A 111 -6.27 1.68 13.52
C THR A 111 -6.35 2.99 12.73
N SER A 112 -5.59 3.99 13.13
CA SER A 112 -5.56 5.30 12.48
C SER A 112 -4.56 5.32 11.33
N LEU A 113 -5.03 5.58 10.11
CA LEU A 113 -4.16 5.82 8.95
C LEU A 113 -3.28 7.05 9.18
N GLN A 114 -3.83 8.13 9.76
CA GLN A 114 -3.07 9.33 10.06
C GLN A 114 -1.90 9.05 11.01
N HIS A 115 -2.16 8.28 12.07
CA HIS A 115 -1.11 7.89 13.01
C HIS A 115 -0.03 7.04 12.33
N TRP A 116 -0.43 6.11 11.46
CA TRP A 116 0.52 5.32 10.67
C TRP A 116 1.40 6.24 9.81
N ILE A 117 0.80 7.19 9.09
CA ILE A 117 1.53 8.12 8.22
C ILE A 117 2.49 9.00 9.04
N ASP A 118 2.02 9.52 10.17
CA ASP A 118 2.78 10.49 10.97
C ASP A 118 3.89 9.85 11.81
N VAL A 119 3.71 8.60 12.22
CA VAL A 119 4.62 7.93 13.17
C VAL A 119 5.17 6.63 12.60
N GLY A 120 4.33 5.64 12.32
CA GLY A 120 4.78 4.31 11.93
C GLY A 120 5.55 4.28 10.62
N ALA A 121 4.94 4.80 9.56
CA ALA A 121 5.57 4.85 8.24
C ALA A 121 6.73 5.85 8.21
N ALA A 122 6.61 6.99 8.90
CA ALA A 122 7.67 7.99 8.99
C ALA A 122 8.94 7.40 9.60
N GLU A 123 8.82 6.63 10.66
CA GLU A 123 9.94 5.92 11.28
C GLU A 123 10.47 4.79 10.39
N LYS A 124 9.57 3.95 9.88
CA LYS A 124 9.95 2.78 9.08
C LYS A 124 10.64 3.16 7.77
N PHE A 125 10.17 4.20 7.09
CA PHE A 125 10.65 4.60 5.77
C PHE A 125 11.51 5.86 5.79
N ASP A 126 11.82 6.38 6.97
CA ASP A 126 12.72 7.51 7.21
C ASP A 126 12.34 8.77 6.44
N TYR A 127 11.15 9.29 6.70
CA TYR A 127 10.74 10.61 6.22
C TYR A 127 10.24 11.48 7.37
N LYS A 128 10.28 12.79 7.16
CA LYS A 128 9.85 13.78 8.15
C LYS A 128 8.47 14.34 7.83
N ILE A 129 7.72 14.72 8.86
CA ILE A 129 6.49 15.50 8.73
C ILE A 129 6.81 16.78 7.94
N ASN A 130 5.92 17.13 7.02
CA ASN A 130 6.06 18.27 6.10
C ASN A 130 7.19 18.18 5.07
N SER A 131 7.86 17.02 4.95
CA SER A 131 8.74 16.75 3.81
C SER A 131 7.95 16.63 2.51
N GLU A 132 8.65 16.67 1.38
CA GLU A 132 7.99 16.53 0.06
C GLU A 132 7.22 15.21 -0.03
N ILE A 133 7.84 14.09 0.39
CA ILE A 133 7.17 12.78 0.34
C ILE A 133 5.96 12.73 1.29
N TYR A 134 6.07 13.29 2.48
CA TYR A 134 4.94 13.40 3.40
C TYR A 134 3.77 14.14 2.78
N CYS A 135 4.02 15.28 2.16
CA CYS A 135 2.98 16.08 1.50
C CYS A 135 2.29 15.31 0.37
N LYS A 136 3.05 14.53 -0.41
CA LYS A 136 2.49 13.65 -1.45
C LYS A 136 1.59 12.57 -0.85
N ILE A 137 2.06 11.91 0.20
CA ILE A 137 1.28 10.88 0.91
C ILE A 137 -0.03 11.49 1.41
N MET A 138 0.02 12.64 2.06
CA MET A 138 -1.16 13.32 2.59
C MET A 138 -2.11 13.80 1.49
N TYR A 139 -1.57 14.25 0.37
CA TYR A 139 -2.39 14.63 -0.78
C TYR A 139 -3.21 13.44 -1.30
N PHE A 140 -2.56 12.30 -1.54
CA PHE A 140 -3.24 11.11 -2.06
C PHE A 140 -4.18 10.49 -1.04
N SER A 141 -3.81 10.45 0.24
CA SER A 141 -4.72 9.96 1.29
C SER A 141 -5.93 10.87 1.44
N GLY A 142 -5.75 12.18 1.32
CA GLY A 142 -6.84 13.16 1.32
C GLY A 142 -7.81 12.96 0.16
N LEU A 143 -7.31 12.71 -1.04
CA LEU A 143 -8.14 12.38 -2.20
C LEU A 143 -8.91 11.07 -2.00
N LEU A 144 -8.26 10.06 -1.46
CA LEU A 144 -8.89 8.77 -1.21
C LEU A 144 -10.02 8.88 -0.18
N LEU A 145 -9.78 9.59 0.91
CA LEU A 145 -10.71 9.69 2.03
C LEU A 145 -11.67 10.88 1.94
N ASP A 146 -11.60 11.64 0.86
CA ASP A 146 -12.36 12.89 0.68
C ASP A 146 -12.13 13.90 1.83
N LYS A 147 -10.88 14.01 2.25
CA LYS A 147 -10.41 14.93 3.30
C LYS A 147 -9.24 15.74 2.77
N PRO A 148 -9.50 16.87 2.09
CA PRO A 148 -8.43 17.65 1.46
C PRO A 148 -7.34 18.05 2.45
N PHE A 149 -6.11 17.76 2.09
CA PHE A 149 -4.93 18.17 2.86
C PHE A 149 -4.44 19.52 2.37
N LYS A 150 -4.25 20.45 3.30
CA LYS A 150 -3.64 21.74 3.03
C LYS A 150 -2.30 21.80 3.77
N PRO A 151 -1.15 21.87 3.06
CA PRO A 151 0.14 22.06 3.71
C PRO A 151 0.16 23.38 4.47
N LEU A 152 0.83 23.37 5.60
CA LEU A 152 1.07 24.58 6.38
C LEU A 152 2.02 25.54 5.65
#